data_3d4768c906f7a71c3f746945198c5997
#
_entry.id   3d4768c906f7a71c3f746945198c5997
#
_cell.length_a   1.000
_cell.length_b   1.000
_cell.length_c   1.000
_cell.angle_alpha   90.00
_cell.angle_beta   90.00
_cell.angle_gamma   90.00
#
_symmetry.space_group_name_H-M   'P 1'
#
loop_
_entity.id
_entity.type
_entity.pdbx_description
1 polymer ?
#
loop_
_entity_poly.entity_id
_entity_poly.type
_entity_poly.pdbx_seq_one_letter_code
_entity_poly.pdbx_strand_id
1 'polypeptide(L)'
;MGKGKLVVFEGIYGSGKLVVHIVNKLREILVSRGHEVYEIDSPDGGRAQLMGAQELDGSWRYGIFKADFFFELASRARVCTVVNDELEKGKIVLCKNFTISSIVHARLKEHDWFREDLYGLESLARSFKFGEKVIPDLTIFLDVPPETAINVLGDKLYEYFKPSDLVRQQTYFLEELAKLPSEKMRIINAEHQDEELLAKTLAAVQALL
;
A
#
# COMPACT_ATOMS: atom_id res chain seq x y z
N MET A 1 10.42 23.76 11.59
CA MET A 1 9.18 23.06 11.21
C MET A 1 9.32 21.61 11.67
N GLY A 2 8.26 20.98 12.17
CA GLY A 2 8.28 19.56 12.54
C GLY A 2 8.45 18.68 11.27
N LYS A 3 8.93 17.45 11.45
CA LYS A 3 8.97 16.46 10.38
C LYS A 3 7.54 16.16 9.91
N GLY A 4 7.34 16.03 8.59
CA GLY A 4 6.04 15.69 8.00
C GLY A 4 5.48 14.34 8.49
N LYS A 5 4.32 13.95 7.98
CA LYS A 5 3.62 12.73 8.38
C LYS A 5 3.39 11.81 7.18
N LEU A 6 3.70 10.52 7.33
CA LEU A 6 3.42 9.48 6.34
C LEU A 6 2.16 8.72 6.71
N VAL A 7 1.14 8.85 5.88
CA VAL A 7 -0.11 8.08 5.98
C VAL A 7 -0.17 7.10 4.82
N VAL A 8 -0.31 5.82 5.12
CA VAL A 8 -0.39 4.74 4.13
C VAL A 8 -1.82 4.20 4.08
N PHE A 9 -2.31 3.96 2.88
CA PHE A 9 -3.61 3.34 2.61
C PHE A 9 -3.40 1.96 2.02
N GLU A 10 -3.98 0.97 2.66
CA GLU A 10 -3.91 -0.43 2.27
C GLU A 10 -5.31 -0.97 1.98
N GLY A 11 -5.40 -2.00 1.15
CA GLY A 11 -6.65 -2.67 0.85
C GLY A 11 -6.44 -3.92 0.01
N ILE A 12 -7.43 -4.80 -0.03
CA ILE A 12 -7.38 -6.02 -0.85
C ILE A 12 -7.46 -5.68 -2.34
N TYR A 13 -7.07 -6.63 -3.18
CA TYR A 13 -7.25 -6.50 -4.63
C TYR A 13 -8.72 -6.24 -4.97
N GLY A 14 -8.97 -5.28 -5.86
CA GLY A 14 -10.33 -4.79 -6.15
C GLY A 14 -10.72 -3.52 -5.39
N SER A 15 -10.06 -3.20 -4.26
CA SER A 15 -10.30 -1.95 -3.53
C SER A 15 -9.62 -0.72 -4.15
N GLY A 16 -8.73 -0.90 -5.13
CA GLY A 16 -7.85 0.16 -5.63
C GLY A 16 -8.57 1.44 -6.08
N LYS A 17 -9.72 1.33 -6.76
CA LYS A 17 -10.51 2.50 -7.17
C LYS A 17 -11.05 3.28 -5.97
N LEU A 18 -11.48 2.57 -4.92
CA LEU A 18 -11.94 3.17 -3.68
C LEU A 18 -10.79 3.88 -2.95
N VAL A 19 -9.65 3.21 -2.82
CA VAL A 19 -8.46 3.81 -2.21
C VAL A 19 -8.08 5.11 -2.92
N VAL A 20 -8.01 5.10 -4.26
CA VAL A 20 -7.73 6.32 -5.05
C VAL A 20 -8.77 7.41 -4.78
N HIS A 21 -10.06 7.07 -4.78
CA HIS A 21 -11.13 8.04 -4.52
C HIS A 21 -10.99 8.69 -3.14
N ILE A 22 -10.80 7.89 -2.09
CA ILE A 22 -10.68 8.39 -0.71
C ILE A 22 -9.41 9.24 -0.55
N VAL A 23 -8.28 8.81 -1.09
CA VAL A 23 -7.02 9.57 -1.02
C VAL A 23 -7.15 10.91 -1.72
N ASN A 24 -7.76 10.96 -2.91
CA ASN A 24 -7.98 12.22 -3.64
C ASN A 24 -8.87 13.19 -2.84
N LYS A 25 -9.99 12.71 -2.29
CA LYS A 25 -10.88 13.54 -1.46
C LYS A 25 -10.20 14.04 -0.20
N LEU A 26 -9.47 13.16 0.47
CA LEU A 26 -8.69 13.52 1.66
C LEU A 26 -7.64 14.60 1.35
N ARG A 27 -6.91 14.45 0.22
CA ARG A 27 -5.95 15.44 -0.24
C ARG A 27 -6.62 16.80 -0.48
N GLU A 28 -7.76 16.85 -1.19
CA GLU A 28 -8.52 18.08 -1.42
C GLU A 28 -8.85 18.79 -0.11
N ILE A 29 -9.35 18.04 0.89
CA ILE A 29 -9.72 18.59 2.21
C ILE A 29 -8.49 19.10 2.97
N LEU A 30 -7.40 18.32 3.00
CA LEU A 30 -6.18 18.72 3.71
C LEU A 30 -5.56 19.98 3.09
N VAL A 31 -5.49 20.06 1.77
CA VAL A 31 -5.00 21.25 1.05
C VAL A 31 -5.90 22.47 1.32
N SER A 32 -7.22 22.32 1.31
CA SER A 32 -8.14 23.42 1.63
C SER A 32 -7.99 23.96 3.08
N ARG A 33 -7.42 23.13 3.97
CA ARG A 33 -7.10 23.50 5.36
C ARG A 33 -5.68 24.05 5.55
N GLY A 34 -4.95 24.25 4.44
CA GLY A 34 -3.62 24.87 4.46
C GLY A 34 -2.46 23.89 4.67
N HIS A 35 -2.69 22.58 4.60
CA HIS A 35 -1.62 21.61 4.67
C HIS A 35 -0.94 21.41 3.30
N GLU A 36 0.38 21.28 3.30
CA GLU A 36 1.11 20.81 2.14
C GLU A 36 1.03 19.28 2.06
N VAL A 37 0.46 18.77 0.97
CA VAL A 37 0.22 17.33 0.77
C VAL A 37 0.99 16.85 -0.45
N TYR A 38 1.70 15.74 -0.29
CA TYR A 38 2.32 14.99 -1.38
C TYR A 38 1.66 13.63 -1.51
N GLU A 39 1.20 13.29 -2.69
CA GLU A 39 0.60 11.99 -2.99
C GLU A 39 1.60 11.14 -3.76
N ILE A 40 1.75 9.89 -3.35
CA ILE A 40 2.60 8.93 -4.03
C ILE A 40 1.82 7.65 -4.32
N ASP A 41 1.91 7.23 -5.56
CA ASP A 41 1.33 5.96 -5.98
C ASP A 41 2.17 4.78 -5.51
N SER A 42 1.52 3.62 -5.46
CA SER A 42 2.14 2.33 -5.20
C SER A 42 3.46 2.16 -5.95
N PRO A 43 4.40 1.38 -5.39
CA PRO A 43 5.61 0.98 -6.09
C PRO A 43 5.39 0.41 -7.49
N ASP A 44 4.20 -0.14 -7.78
CA ASP A 44 3.83 -0.67 -9.10
C ASP A 44 3.95 0.36 -10.23
N GLY A 45 3.70 1.65 -9.94
CA GLY A 45 3.95 2.73 -10.91
C GLY A 45 5.43 2.88 -11.28
N GLY A 46 6.34 2.52 -10.38
CA GLY A 46 7.79 2.46 -10.63
C GLY A 46 8.22 1.25 -11.45
N ARG A 47 7.46 0.15 -11.40
CA ARG A 47 7.74 -1.07 -12.16
C ARG A 47 7.74 -0.81 -13.66
N ALA A 48 6.73 -0.15 -14.19
CA ALA A 48 6.66 0.21 -15.60
C ALA A 48 7.81 1.13 -16.04
N GLN A 49 8.27 2.04 -15.15
CA GLN A 49 9.40 2.91 -15.44
C GLN A 49 10.76 2.20 -15.37
N LEU A 50 10.93 1.21 -14.49
CA LEU A 50 12.18 0.44 -14.37
C LEU A 50 12.33 -0.60 -15.49
N MET A 51 11.24 -1.17 -15.97
CA MET A 51 11.26 -2.24 -16.96
C MET A 51 11.30 -1.72 -18.42
N GLY A 52 11.08 -0.38 -18.64
CA GLY A 52 11.01 0.17 -20.00
C GLY A 52 10.14 -0.71 -20.87
N ALA A 53 8.86 -0.50 -20.86
CA ALA A 53 7.77 -1.07 -21.68
C ALA A 53 8.09 -2.23 -22.65
N GLN A 54 9.04 -3.11 -22.36
CA GLN A 54 9.19 -4.35 -23.11
C GLN A 54 8.22 -5.36 -22.48
N GLU A 55 7.13 -5.57 -23.17
CA GLU A 55 6.31 -6.76 -23.06
C GLU A 55 7.23 -7.97 -23.23
N LEU A 56 7.67 -8.53 -22.14
CA LEU A 56 8.29 -9.83 -22.18
C LEU A 56 7.18 -10.82 -22.52
N ASP A 57 7.38 -11.61 -23.56
CA ASP A 57 6.39 -12.53 -24.09
C ASP A 57 5.83 -13.50 -23.03
N GLY A 58 4.60 -13.99 -23.22
CA GLY A 58 3.82 -14.75 -22.24
C GLY A 58 4.41 -16.03 -21.65
N SER A 59 5.73 -16.24 -21.70
CA SER A 59 6.46 -17.38 -21.11
C SER A 59 6.67 -17.30 -19.58
N TRP A 60 6.04 -16.36 -18.94
CA TRP A 60 6.26 -15.79 -17.61
C TRP A 60 5.76 -16.60 -16.41
N ARG A 61 5.40 -17.86 -16.56
CA ARG A 61 4.59 -18.51 -15.50
C ARG A 61 5.35 -19.08 -14.30
N TYR A 62 6.66 -19.24 -14.27
CA TYR A 62 7.34 -19.94 -13.16
C TYR A 62 8.69 -19.39 -12.65
N GLY A 63 9.32 -18.43 -13.31
CA GLY A 63 10.64 -17.90 -12.88
C GLY A 63 10.60 -16.47 -12.35
N ILE A 64 9.50 -15.81 -12.53
CA ILE A 64 9.42 -14.34 -12.55
C ILE A 64 9.00 -13.75 -11.23
N PHE A 65 8.24 -14.47 -10.40
CA PHE A 65 7.81 -13.93 -9.10
C PHE A 65 9.00 -13.39 -8.28
N LYS A 66 10.12 -14.07 -8.30
CA LYS A 66 11.34 -13.63 -7.63
C LYS A 66 11.88 -12.32 -8.20
N ALA A 67 11.94 -12.24 -9.52
CA ALA A 67 12.36 -11.01 -10.21
C ALA A 67 11.37 -9.87 -9.96
N ASP A 68 10.07 -10.13 -10.08
CA ASP A 68 9.01 -9.17 -9.79
C ASP A 68 9.11 -8.61 -8.38
N PHE A 69 9.35 -9.47 -7.40
CA PHE A 69 9.51 -9.03 -6.03
C PHE A 69 10.77 -8.17 -5.83
N PHE A 70 11.88 -8.52 -6.43
CA PHE A 70 13.07 -7.66 -6.40
C PHE A 70 12.83 -6.31 -7.08
N PHE A 71 12.05 -6.27 -8.15
CA PHE A 71 11.62 -5.01 -8.76
C PHE A 71 10.71 -4.20 -7.84
N GLU A 72 9.80 -4.83 -7.12
CA GLU A 72 9.00 -4.15 -6.08
C GLU A 72 9.90 -3.56 -4.99
N LEU A 73 10.88 -4.31 -4.51
CA LEU A 73 11.83 -3.81 -3.50
C LEU A 73 12.68 -2.65 -4.03
N ALA A 74 13.15 -2.72 -5.27
CA ALA A 74 13.90 -1.63 -5.91
C ALA A 74 13.03 -0.37 -6.05
N SER A 75 11.78 -0.54 -6.48
CA SER A 75 10.80 0.54 -6.56
C SER A 75 10.49 1.12 -5.17
N ARG A 76 10.35 0.25 -4.15
CA ARG A 76 10.16 0.64 -2.76
C ARG A 76 11.31 1.50 -2.26
N ALA A 77 12.55 1.11 -2.50
CA ALA A 77 13.72 1.86 -2.09
C ALA A 77 13.73 3.28 -2.71
N ARG A 78 13.36 3.39 -3.99
CA ARG A 78 13.22 4.68 -4.67
C ARG A 78 12.08 5.52 -4.06
N VAL A 79 10.91 4.92 -3.84
CA VAL A 79 9.75 5.58 -3.22
C VAL A 79 10.14 6.09 -1.84
N CYS A 80 10.84 5.29 -1.03
CA CYS A 80 11.27 5.70 0.31
C CYS A 80 12.21 6.92 0.30
N THR A 81 13.06 7.06 -0.71
CA THR A 81 13.89 8.25 -0.86
C THR A 81 13.02 9.50 -1.08
N VAL A 82 12.06 9.43 -2.01
CA VAL A 82 11.15 10.55 -2.29
C VAL A 82 10.28 10.87 -1.07
N VAL A 83 9.73 9.85 -0.43
CA VAL A 83 8.92 10.02 0.79
C VAL A 83 9.72 10.74 1.87
N ASN A 84 10.95 10.30 2.12
CA ASN A 84 11.78 10.96 3.13
C ASN A 84 12.03 12.43 2.82
N ASP A 85 12.36 12.76 1.56
CA ASP A 85 12.61 14.14 1.13
C ASP A 85 11.35 15.04 1.33
N GLU A 86 10.16 14.52 1.08
CA GLU A 86 8.92 15.28 1.28
C GLU A 86 8.54 15.39 2.76
N LEU A 87 8.83 14.37 3.57
CA LEU A 87 8.67 14.43 5.03
C LEU A 87 9.62 15.44 5.68
N GLU A 88 10.86 15.55 5.20
CA GLU A 88 11.81 16.56 5.68
C GLU A 88 11.36 17.99 5.38
N LYS A 89 10.57 18.19 4.32
CA LYS A 89 9.91 19.47 4.01
C LYS A 89 8.68 19.77 4.89
N GLY A 90 8.32 18.86 5.80
CA GLY A 90 7.16 19.00 6.68
C GLY A 90 5.81 18.64 6.06
N LYS A 91 5.79 18.01 4.87
CA LYS A 91 4.56 17.67 4.17
C LYS A 91 3.85 16.45 4.75
N ILE A 92 2.54 16.39 4.53
CA ILE A 92 1.76 15.16 4.70
C ILE A 92 1.94 14.33 3.43
N VAL A 93 2.49 13.12 3.57
CA VAL A 93 2.64 12.19 2.45
C VAL A 93 1.52 11.15 2.52
N LEU A 94 0.68 11.09 1.49
CA LEU A 94 -0.37 10.08 1.32
C LEU A 94 0.14 9.02 0.35
N CYS A 95 0.35 7.80 0.83
CA CYS A 95 0.87 6.69 0.03
C CYS A 95 -0.20 5.61 -0.14
N LYS A 96 -0.45 5.21 -1.40
CA LYS A 96 -1.35 4.09 -1.72
C LYS A 96 -0.53 2.82 -1.86
N ASN A 97 -0.86 1.82 -1.06
CA ASN A 97 -0.14 0.55 -0.91
C ASN A 97 1.33 0.74 -0.50
N PHE A 98 1.75 0.01 0.48
CA PHE A 98 3.14 0.11 0.96
C PHE A 98 3.65 -1.29 1.34
N THR A 99 4.38 -1.41 2.42
CA THR A 99 5.04 -2.64 2.85
C THR A 99 4.08 -3.81 3.08
N ILE A 100 2.91 -3.56 3.67
CA ILE A 100 1.96 -4.64 4.00
C ILE A 100 1.41 -5.26 2.72
N SER A 101 1.05 -4.47 1.71
CA SER A 101 0.62 -4.99 0.41
C SER A 101 1.65 -5.93 -0.22
N SER A 102 2.94 -5.58 -0.22
CA SER A 102 4.00 -6.43 -0.77
C SER A 102 4.15 -7.74 0.02
N ILE A 103 4.11 -7.65 1.36
CA ILE A 103 4.18 -8.84 2.23
C ILE A 103 2.98 -9.76 1.97
N VAL A 104 1.77 -9.21 1.94
CA VAL A 104 0.54 -9.98 1.70
C VAL A 104 0.56 -10.63 0.32
N HIS A 105 0.99 -9.89 -0.70
CA HIS A 105 1.12 -10.41 -2.06
C HIS A 105 2.13 -11.56 -2.14
N ALA A 106 3.28 -11.41 -1.50
CA ALA A 106 4.29 -12.46 -1.43
C ALA A 106 3.77 -13.73 -0.70
N ARG A 107 3.03 -13.54 0.40
CA ARG A 107 2.41 -14.65 1.16
C ARG A 107 1.36 -15.41 0.33
N LEU A 108 0.58 -14.72 -0.51
CA LEU A 108 -0.42 -15.35 -1.37
C LEU A 108 0.21 -16.27 -2.44
N LYS A 109 1.42 -15.98 -2.87
CA LYS A 109 2.12 -16.77 -3.89
C LYS A 109 2.75 -18.07 -3.34
N GLU A 110 2.63 -18.33 -2.03
CA GLU A 110 3.00 -19.59 -1.36
C GLU A 110 4.44 -20.10 -1.62
N HIS A 111 5.37 -19.22 -1.81
CA HIS A 111 6.76 -19.62 -2.01
C HIS A 111 7.49 -19.76 -0.68
N ASP A 112 7.63 -20.98 -0.15
CA ASP A 112 8.26 -21.28 1.15
C ASP A 112 9.67 -20.74 1.30
N TRP A 113 10.47 -20.73 0.23
CA TRP A 113 11.86 -20.25 0.24
C TRP A 113 12.00 -18.74 0.52
N PHE A 114 10.90 -18.01 0.59
CA PHE A 114 10.86 -16.56 0.68
C PHE A 114 10.40 -16.04 2.05
N ARG A 115 9.80 -16.91 2.88
CA ARG A 115 9.19 -16.48 4.14
C ARG A 115 10.19 -15.93 5.15
N GLU A 116 11.37 -16.54 5.26
CA GLU A 116 12.37 -16.15 6.25
C GLU A 116 13.01 -14.80 5.93
N ASP A 117 13.21 -14.49 4.64
CA ASP A 117 13.90 -13.28 4.21
C ASP A 117 12.97 -12.10 3.93
N LEU A 118 11.66 -12.35 3.75
CA LEU A 118 10.68 -11.35 3.30
C LEU A 118 10.71 -10.06 4.11
N TYR A 119 10.63 -10.17 5.44
CA TYR A 119 10.64 -9.00 6.32
C TYR A 119 11.99 -8.30 6.35
N GLY A 120 13.07 -9.05 6.23
CA GLY A 120 14.43 -8.53 6.15
C GLY A 120 14.62 -7.71 4.88
N LEU A 121 14.20 -8.23 3.73
CA LEU A 121 14.30 -7.57 2.44
C LEU A 121 13.41 -6.31 2.36
N GLU A 122 12.16 -6.39 2.84
CA GLU A 122 11.30 -5.22 2.95
C GLU A 122 11.88 -4.15 3.90
N SER A 123 12.45 -4.57 5.01
CA SER A 123 13.14 -3.68 5.94
C SER A 123 14.35 -3.00 5.28
N LEU A 124 15.13 -3.74 4.50
CA LEU A 124 16.27 -3.21 3.74
C LEU A 124 15.81 -2.19 2.69
N ALA A 125 14.77 -2.50 1.92
CA ALA A 125 14.24 -1.61 0.89
C ALA A 125 13.73 -0.27 1.45
N ARG A 126 13.29 -0.24 2.71
CA ARG A 126 12.86 0.99 3.40
C ARG A 126 14.00 1.76 4.07
N SER A 127 15.19 1.19 4.09
CA SER A 127 16.35 1.82 4.72
C SER A 127 16.96 2.88 3.82
N PHE A 128 17.39 3.98 4.38
CA PHE A 128 18.14 5.04 3.72
C PHE A 128 19.37 5.43 4.58
N LYS A 129 19.88 6.62 4.46
CA LYS A 129 21.15 7.04 5.11
C LYS A 129 21.25 6.54 6.56
N PHE A 130 22.38 5.93 6.90
CA PHE A 130 22.75 5.49 8.26
C PHE A 130 21.82 4.43 8.89
N GLY A 131 21.06 3.68 8.06
CA GLY A 131 20.15 2.62 8.56
C GLY A 131 18.81 3.13 9.09
N GLU A 132 18.53 4.42 8.96
CA GLU A 132 17.20 4.95 9.20
C GLU A 132 16.20 4.33 8.22
N LYS A 133 14.94 4.19 8.65
CA LYS A 133 13.89 3.57 7.86
C LYS A 133 12.70 4.50 7.70
N VAL A 134 12.11 4.46 6.52
CA VAL A 134 10.78 5.04 6.31
C VAL A 134 9.74 4.14 6.98
N ILE A 135 9.07 4.68 7.99
CA ILE A 135 8.04 3.99 8.76
C ILE A 135 6.78 4.85 8.72
N PRO A 136 5.63 4.29 8.34
CA PRO A 136 4.37 5.01 8.39
C PRO A 136 4.06 5.53 9.81
N ASP A 137 3.59 6.76 9.90
CA ASP A 137 3.02 7.32 11.12
C ASP A 137 1.63 6.73 11.36
N LEU A 138 0.88 6.46 10.27
CA LEU A 138 -0.42 5.83 10.31
C LEU A 138 -0.61 4.94 9.07
N THR A 139 -1.08 3.71 9.29
CA THR A 139 -1.55 2.81 8.24
C THR A 139 -3.07 2.66 8.36
N ILE A 140 -3.79 2.98 7.30
CA ILE A 140 -5.24 2.84 7.19
C ILE A 140 -5.55 1.68 6.25
N PHE A 141 -6.19 0.65 6.76
CA PHE A 141 -6.73 -0.44 5.96
C PHE A 141 -8.20 -0.16 5.66
N LEU A 142 -8.52 0.02 4.38
CA LEU A 142 -9.89 0.09 3.92
C LEU A 142 -10.40 -1.33 3.72
N ASP A 143 -11.11 -1.82 4.71
CA ASP A 143 -11.60 -3.20 4.78
C ASP A 143 -12.84 -3.38 3.93
N VAL A 144 -12.61 -3.66 2.64
CA VAL A 144 -13.64 -4.01 1.67
C VAL A 144 -13.97 -5.48 1.80
N PRO A 145 -15.24 -5.89 1.96
CA PRO A 145 -15.61 -7.30 1.95
C PRO A 145 -15.15 -7.98 0.65
N PRO A 146 -14.60 -9.22 0.73
CA PRO A 146 -14.16 -9.94 -0.46
C PRO A 146 -15.24 -10.07 -1.54
N GLU A 147 -16.50 -10.26 -1.15
CA GLU A 147 -17.64 -10.34 -2.07
C GLU A 147 -17.83 -9.04 -2.85
N THR A 148 -17.69 -7.91 -2.19
CA THR A 148 -17.75 -6.58 -2.84
C THR A 148 -16.62 -6.41 -3.83
N ALA A 149 -15.40 -6.81 -3.46
CA ALA A 149 -14.24 -6.77 -4.34
C ALA A 149 -14.39 -7.69 -5.55
N ILE A 150 -14.95 -8.89 -5.38
CA ILE A 150 -15.29 -9.84 -6.47
C ILE A 150 -16.24 -9.17 -7.46
N ASN A 151 -17.31 -8.54 -6.97
CA ASN A 151 -18.29 -7.86 -7.81
C ASN A 151 -17.68 -6.69 -8.61
N VAL A 152 -16.75 -5.95 -8.02
CA VAL A 152 -16.06 -4.85 -8.69
C VAL A 152 -15.12 -5.36 -9.79
N LEU A 153 -14.46 -6.49 -9.57
CA LEU A 153 -13.49 -7.07 -10.50
C LEU A 153 -14.17 -7.82 -11.65
N GLY A 154 -15.31 -8.49 -11.38
CA GLY A 154 -15.99 -9.31 -12.36
C GLY A 154 -15.05 -10.37 -12.95
N ASP A 155 -15.13 -10.59 -14.27
CA ASP A 155 -14.33 -11.61 -14.98
C ASP A 155 -12.81 -11.36 -14.90
N LYS A 156 -12.38 -10.11 -14.69
CA LYS A 156 -10.97 -9.76 -14.53
C LYS A 156 -10.32 -10.39 -13.31
N LEU A 157 -11.11 -10.78 -12.30
CA LEU A 157 -10.60 -11.49 -11.14
C LEU A 157 -9.87 -12.76 -11.55
N TYR A 158 -10.50 -13.56 -12.41
CA TYR A 158 -10.01 -14.89 -12.77
C TYR A 158 -8.73 -14.88 -13.61
N GLU A 159 -8.32 -13.72 -14.14
CA GLU A 159 -7.03 -13.56 -14.82
C GLU A 159 -5.85 -13.68 -13.84
N TYR A 160 -6.03 -13.26 -12.58
CA TYR A 160 -4.94 -13.13 -11.61
C TYR A 160 -5.18 -13.87 -10.29
N PHE A 161 -6.44 -14.01 -9.86
CA PHE A 161 -6.82 -14.52 -8.54
C PHE A 161 -8.07 -15.41 -8.62
N LYS A 162 -8.21 -16.28 -7.61
CA LYS A 162 -9.47 -16.97 -7.31
C LYS A 162 -10.22 -16.18 -6.24
N PRO A 163 -11.57 -16.32 -6.14
CA PRO A 163 -12.33 -15.70 -5.04
C PRO A 163 -11.77 -16.00 -3.65
N SER A 164 -11.31 -17.24 -3.43
CA SER A 164 -10.66 -17.66 -2.16
C SER A 164 -9.38 -16.90 -1.85
N ASP A 165 -8.68 -16.38 -2.85
CA ASP A 165 -7.46 -15.63 -2.64
C ASP A 165 -7.73 -14.25 -2.05
N LEU A 166 -8.90 -13.65 -2.34
CA LEU A 166 -9.30 -12.38 -1.73
C LEU A 166 -9.61 -12.53 -0.24
N VAL A 167 -10.25 -13.64 0.14
CA VAL A 167 -10.49 -13.97 1.55
C VAL A 167 -9.16 -14.17 2.29
N ARG A 168 -8.23 -14.92 1.69
CA ARG A 168 -6.89 -15.11 2.24
C ARG A 168 -6.12 -13.78 2.33
N GLN A 169 -6.26 -12.94 1.31
CA GLN A 169 -5.63 -11.63 1.27
C GLN A 169 -6.11 -10.76 2.44
N GLN A 170 -7.41 -10.66 2.67
CA GLN A 170 -7.99 -9.94 3.81
C GLN A 170 -7.44 -10.49 5.13
N THR A 171 -7.45 -11.81 5.31
CA THR A 171 -6.88 -12.45 6.51
C THR A 171 -5.42 -12.05 6.71
N TYR A 172 -4.60 -12.11 5.67
CA TYR A 172 -3.19 -11.76 5.77
C TYR A 172 -2.96 -10.27 6.06
N PHE A 173 -3.79 -9.38 5.52
CA PHE A 173 -3.75 -7.97 5.90
C PHE A 173 -4.04 -7.77 7.38
N LEU A 174 -5.07 -8.40 7.92
CA LEU A 174 -5.42 -8.30 9.33
C LEU A 174 -4.32 -8.84 10.25
N GLU A 175 -3.69 -9.97 9.87
CA GLU A 175 -2.55 -10.53 10.59
C GLU A 175 -1.33 -9.60 10.59
N GLU A 176 -1.01 -8.96 9.45
CA GLU A 176 0.12 -8.02 9.38
C GLU A 176 -0.17 -6.73 10.15
N LEU A 177 -1.40 -6.22 10.07
CA LEU A 177 -1.82 -5.04 10.82
C LEU A 177 -1.77 -5.28 12.34
N ALA A 178 -2.15 -6.49 12.79
CA ALA A 178 -2.08 -6.85 14.22
C ALA A 178 -0.66 -6.80 14.80
N LYS A 179 0.38 -6.77 13.97
CA LYS A 179 1.77 -6.60 14.41
C LYS A 179 2.16 -5.13 14.65
N LEU A 180 1.32 -4.19 14.19
CA LEU A 180 1.57 -2.77 14.38
C LEU A 180 1.02 -2.31 15.74
N PRO A 181 1.63 -1.27 16.35
CA PRO A 181 1.04 -0.60 17.49
C PRO A 181 -0.35 -0.04 17.14
N SER A 182 -1.29 -0.14 18.07
CA SER A 182 -2.70 0.26 17.83
C SER A 182 -2.88 1.74 17.46
N GLU A 183 -2.00 2.60 17.94
CA GLU A 183 -1.98 4.02 17.59
C GLU A 183 -1.53 4.27 16.15
N LYS A 184 -0.80 3.32 15.54
CA LYS A 184 -0.25 3.43 14.18
C LYS A 184 -1.11 2.76 13.11
N MET A 185 -2.26 2.21 13.47
CA MET A 185 -3.13 1.57 12.50
C MET A 185 -4.60 1.89 12.71
N ARG A 186 -5.37 1.88 11.63
CA ARG A 186 -6.83 1.93 11.65
C ARG A 186 -7.37 0.94 10.61
N ILE A 187 -8.35 0.16 11.04
CA ILE A 187 -9.16 -0.68 10.15
C ILE A 187 -10.50 0.03 10.01
N ILE A 188 -10.86 0.41 8.81
CA ILE A 188 -12.10 1.14 8.52
C ILE A 188 -12.93 0.29 7.59
N ASN A 189 -14.12 -0.13 8.05
CA ASN A 189 -15.07 -0.85 7.20
C ASN A 189 -15.39 0.02 5.98
N ALA A 190 -15.20 -0.54 4.81
CA ALA A 190 -15.34 0.10 3.52
C ALA A 190 -16.33 -0.64 2.60
N GLU A 191 -17.33 -1.28 3.20
CA GLU A 191 -18.42 -1.94 2.49
C GLU A 191 -19.21 -0.95 1.64
N HIS A 192 -19.42 0.26 2.17
CA HIS A 192 -20.11 1.35 1.50
C HIS A 192 -19.17 2.51 1.23
N GLN A 193 -19.24 3.04 0.00
CA GLN A 193 -18.44 4.19 -0.44
C GLN A 193 -19.22 5.47 -0.15
N ASP A 194 -19.38 5.82 1.11
CA ASP A 194 -20.20 6.93 1.56
C ASP A 194 -19.39 8.05 2.24
N GLU A 195 -20.08 9.12 2.59
CA GLU A 195 -19.50 10.25 3.31
C GLU A 195 -18.96 9.83 4.68
N GLU A 196 -19.53 8.81 5.29
CA GLU A 196 -19.09 8.30 6.59
C GLU A 196 -17.69 7.67 6.50
N LEU A 197 -17.40 6.91 5.44
CA LEU A 197 -16.06 6.36 5.20
C LEU A 197 -15.02 7.47 5.08
N LEU A 198 -15.32 8.51 4.31
CA LEU A 198 -14.43 9.68 4.19
C LEU A 198 -14.27 10.40 5.52
N ALA A 199 -15.36 10.60 6.28
CA ALA A 199 -15.32 11.25 7.59
C ALA A 199 -14.46 10.47 8.60
N LYS A 200 -14.60 9.14 8.67
CA LYS A 200 -13.78 8.28 9.53
C LYS A 200 -12.30 8.34 9.15
N THR A 201 -12.02 8.31 7.85
CA THR A 201 -10.66 8.39 7.32
C THR A 201 -10.02 9.74 7.65
N LEU A 202 -10.75 10.81 7.43
CA LEU A 202 -10.31 12.17 7.75
C LEU A 202 -10.06 12.33 9.25
N ALA A 203 -10.95 11.84 10.10
CA ALA A 203 -10.79 11.90 11.56
C ALA A 203 -9.52 11.15 12.02
N ALA A 204 -9.23 9.98 11.42
CA ALA A 204 -8.02 9.22 11.72
C ALA A 204 -6.75 9.99 11.36
N VAL A 205 -6.73 10.66 10.22
CA VAL A 205 -5.59 11.48 9.78
C VAL A 205 -5.46 12.74 10.63
N GLN A 206 -6.55 13.41 10.97
CA GLN A 206 -6.54 14.61 11.81
C GLN A 206 -6.02 14.35 13.23
N ALA A 207 -6.30 13.16 13.79
CA ALA A 207 -5.77 12.77 15.10
C ALA A 207 -4.24 12.60 15.11
N LEU A 208 -3.60 12.52 13.93
CA LEU A 208 -2.16 12.41 13.75
C LEU A 208 -1.48 13.79 13.62
N LEU A 209 -2.21 14.80 13.14
CA LEU A 209 -1.71 16.14 12.81
C LEU A 209 -1.76 17.08 14.01
#